data_9f8f5cb4ea2d814c952f12e3b80485d2
#
_entry.id   9f8f5cb4ea2d814c952f12e3b80485d2
#
_cell.length_a   1.000
_cell.length_b   1.000
_cell.length_c   1.000
_cell.angle_alpha   90.00
_cell.angle_beta   90.00
_cell.angle_gamma   90.00
#
_symmetry.space_group_name_H-M   'P 1'
#
loop_
_entity.id
_entity.type
_entity.pdbx_description
1 polymer ?
#
loop_
_entity_poly.entity_id
_entity_poly.type
_entity_poly.pdbx_seq_one_letter_code
_entity_poly.pdbx_strand_id
1 'polypeptide(L)'
;MTISSTNLVDDGFKVINKITGARNENEKLIELDNLKGSTNESEISIANAYYEIEGTGTVTLQFDNNKQFIMRGIDNYGLKPTETKIKGTGDITITTDTNVDKFSLMLECHKETGFSNGXYSNNTNNFXYLRCKVCF
;
A
#
# COMPACT_ATOMS: atom_id res chain seq x y z
N MET A 1 16.04 4.45 -15.75
CA MET A 1 14.66 4.07 -15.89
C MET A 1 13.91 4.23 -14.60
N THR A 2 12.71 4.69 -14.67
CA THR A 2 11.97 4.96 -13.44
C THR A 2 10.82 3.98 -13.26
N ILE A 3 10.33 3.93 -12.04
CA ILE A 3 9.12 3.19 -11.70
C ILE A 3 7.93 3.93 -12.32
N SER A 4 7.02 3.18 -12.89
CA SER A 4 5.76 3.71 -13.39
C SER A 4 4.64 3.21 -12.47
N SER A 5 3.85 4.11 -11.95
CA SER A 5 2.78 3.75 -11.02
C SER A 5 1.51 4.46 -11.43
N THR A 6 0.43 3.70 -11.56
CA THR A 6 -0.88 4.24 -11.86
C THR A 6 -1.81 3.95 -10.69
N ASN A 7 -2.42 4.98 -10.15
CA ASN A 7 -3.37 4.81 -9.06
C ASN A 7 -4.74 4.50 -9.66
N LEU A 8 -5.25 3.31 -9.37
CA LEU A 8 -6.53 2.88 -9.88
C LEU A 8 -7.68 3.19 -8.95
N VAL A 9 -7.42 3.16 -7.65
CA VAL A 9 -8.45 3.42 -6.64
C VAL A 9 -7.80 4.15 -5.49
N ASP A 10 -8.47 5.19 -4.99
CA ASP A 10 -8.13 5.80 -3.71
C ASP A 10 -9.44 6.29 -3.11
N ASP A 11 -10.04 5.45 -2.28
CA ASP A 11 -11.31 5.79 -1.67
C ASP A 11 -11.17 5.83 -0.14
N GLY A 12 -12.27 5.78 0.57
CA GLY A 12 -12.23 5.89 2.03
C GLY A 12 -11.58 4.71 2.72
N PHE A 13 -11.34 3.62 2.00
CA PHE A 13 -10.91 2.37 2.62
C PHE A 13 -9.62 1.81 2.05
N LYS A 14 -9.33 2.06 0.79
CA LYS A 14 -8.22 1.36 0.14
C LYS A 14 -7.61 2.16 -0.98
N VAL A 15 -6.41 1.75 -1.34
CA VAL A 15 -5.65 2.31 -2.45
C VAL A 15 -5.20 1.13 -3.31
N ILE A 16 -5.41 1.20 -4.61
CA ILE A 16 -4.93 0.16 -5.52
C ILE A 16 -4.08 0.81 -6.59
N ASN A 17 -2.86 0.33 -6.72
CA ASN A 17 -1.90 0.84 -7.71
C ASN A 17 -1.41 -0.29 -8.59
N LYS A 18 -1.22 0.04 -9.87
CA LYS A 18 -0.52 -0.85 -10.79
C LYS A 18 0.85 -0.27 -11.06
N ILE A 19 1.88 -1.07 -10.88
CA ILE A 19 3.26 -0.61 -10.87
C ILE A 19 4.10 -1.45 -11.80
N THR A 20 4.96 -0.83 -12.58
CA THR A 20 5.95 -1.54 -13.37
C THR A 20 7.30 -0.86 -13.21
N GLY A 21 8.36 -1.61 -13.46
CA GLY A 21 9.70 -1.06 -13.37
C GLY A 21 10.76 -2.09 -13.72
N ALA A 22 12.00 -1.73 -13.41
CA ALA A 22 13.15 -2.54 -13.76
C ALA A 22 14.17 -2.50 -12.62
N ARG A 23 15.44 -2.78 -12.93
CA ARG A 23 16.48 -2.91 -11.93
C ARG A 23 16.92 -1.59 -11.33
N ASN A 24 17.49 -1.69 -10.14
CA ASN A 24 18.22 -0.59 -9.52
C ASN A 24 17.38 0.65 -9.29
N GLU A 25 16.12 0.45 -8.95
CA GLU A 25 15.22 1.55 -8.62
C GLU A 25 15.15 1.72 -7.11
N ASN A 26 14.93 2.96 -6.69
CA ASN A 26 14.74 3.27 -5.28
C ASN A 26 13.96 4.58 -5.23
N GLU A 27 12.64 4.49 -5.04
CA GLU A 27 11.86 5.70 -4.99
C GLU A 27 10.60 5.51 -4.18
N LYS A 28 10.01 6.62 -3.81
CA LYS A 28 8.75 6.58 -3.06
C LYS A 28 7.63 6.12 -3.96
N LEU A 29 6.97 5.06 -3.55
CA LEU A 29 5.88 4.49 -4.31
C LEU A 29 4.55 5.06 -3.87
N ILE A 30 4.32 5.11 -2.58
CA ILE A 30 3.10 5.68 -2.02
C ILE A 30 3.52 6.75 -1.03
N GLU A 31 3.11 7.97 -1.30
CA GLU A 31 3.36 9.08 -0.38
C GLU A 31 2.10 9.31 0.41
N LEU A 32 2.21 9.15 1.71
CA LEU A 32 1.06 9.19 2.58
C LEU A 32 0.27 10.48 2.42
N ASP A 33 0.96 11.60 2.25
CA ASP A 33 0.30 12.89 2.14
C ASP A 33 -0.58 13.01 0.91
N ASN A 34 -0.38 12.15 -0.08
CA ASN A 34 -1.18 12.19 -1.31
C ASN A 34 -2.43 11.35 -1.23
N LEU A 35 -2.63 10.61 -0.16
CA LEU A 35 -3.80 9.75 -0.04
C LEU A 35 -4.96 10.52 0.55
N LYS A 36 -6.16 10.25 0.05
CA LYS A 36 -7.34 10.94 0.55
C LYS A 36 -7.53 10.68 2.04
N GLY A 37 -7.73 11.74 2.79
CA GLY A 37 -8.01 11.65 4.21
C GLY A 37 -6.82 11.43 5.11
N SER A 38 -5.60 11.45 4.57
CA SER A 38 -4.44 11.14 5.39
C SER A 38 -4.14 12.24 6.40
N THR A 39 -3.54 11.82 7.49
CA THR A 39 -2.96 12.72 8.49
C THR A 39 -1.56 12.21 8.78
N ASN A 40 -0.80 12.94 9.58
CA ASN A 40 0.55 12.47 9.88
C ASN A 40 0.57 11.27 10.82
N GLU A 41 -0.59 10.82 11.27
CA GLU A 41 -0.69 9.62 12.11
C GLU A 41 -1.31 8.45 11.36
N SER A 42 -1.53 8.58 10.06
CA SER A 42 -2.19 7.53 9.31
C SER A 42 -1.35 6.27 9.22
N GLU A 43 -2.05 5.14 9.24
CA GLU A 43 -1.43 3.82 9.12
C GLU A 43 -2.08 3.12 7.95
N ILE A 44 -1.27 2.47 7.12
CA ILE A 44 -1.81 1.66 6.03
C ILE A 44 -1.24 0.25 6.12
N SER A 45 -1.89 -0.67 5.46
CA SER A 45 -1.42 -2.05 5.42
C SER A 45 -1.36 -2.51 3.98
N ILE A 46 -0.45 -3.45 3.72
CA ILE A 46 -0.42 -4.17 2.45
C ILE A 46 -1.38 -5.33 2.59
N ALA A 47 -2.49 -5.28 1.87
CA ALA A 47 -3.53 -6.29 1.99
C ALA A 47 -3.41 -7.36 0.91
N ASN A 48 -3.14 -6.95 -0.32
CA ASN A 48 -2.99 -7.89 -1.43
C ASN A 48 -1.91 -7.41 -2.36
N ALA A 49 -1.13 -8.36 -2.86
CA ALA A 49 -0.15 -8.06 -3.88
C ALA A 49 -0.11 -9.21 -4.86
N TYR A 50 -0.11 -8.89 -6.16
CA TYR A 50 0.10 -9.89 -7.18
C TYR A 50 1.25 -9.39 -8.03
N TYR A 51 2.28 -10.21 -8.19
CA TYR A 51 3.48 -9.72 -8.82
C TYR A 51 4.10 -10.74 -9.76
N GLU A 52 4.77 -10.20 -10.76
CA GLU A 52 5.55 -10.98 -11.72
C GLU A 52 6.89 -10.27 -11.85
N ILE A 53 7.93 -10.91 -11.38
CA ILE A 53 9.28 -10.35 -11.40
C ILE A 53 10.13 -11.23 -12.30
N GLU A 54 10.67 -10.66 -13.37
CA GLU A 54 11.57 -11.38 -14.26
C GLU A 54 12.99 -11.16 -13.78
N GLY A 55 13.78 -12.23 -13.84
CA GLY A 55 15.13 -12.23 -13.32
C GLY A 55 15.16 -12.90 -11.96
N THR A 56 16.33 -12.87 -11.34
CA THR A 56 16.53 -13.53 -10.06
C THR A 56 16.52 -12.56 -8.88
N GLY A 57 16.23 -11.31 -9.14
CA GLY A 57 16.31 -10.29 -8.12
C GLY A 57 15.05 -10.17 -7.28
N THR A 58 15.08 -9.21 -6.39
CA THR A 58 13.97 -8.95 -5.48
C THR A 58 13.44 -7.54 -5.67
N VAL A 59 12.15 -7.40 -5.43
CA VAL A 59 11.48 -6.10 -5.31
C VAL A 59 11.03 -5.99 -3.86
N THR A 60 11.38 -4.90 -3.21
CA THR A 60 11.08 -4.71 -1.79
C THR A 60 10.26 -3.45 -1.60
N LEU A 61 9.19 -3.57 -0.82
CA LEU A 61 8.44 -2.40 -0.35
C LEU A 61 8.80 -2.20 1.12
N GLN A 62 9.07 -0.97 1.49
CA GLN A 62 9.44 -0.68 2.86
C GLN A 62 8.71 0.56 3.35
N PHE A 63 8.06 0.42 4.51
CA PHE A 63 7.44 1.56 5.19
C PHE A 63 8.50 2.39 5.89
N ASP A 64 8.16 3.63 6.18
CA ASP A 64 9.07 4.49 6.92
C ASP A 64 9.47 3.92 8.28
N ASN A 65 8.62 3.10 8.89
CA ASN A 65 8.96 2.48 10.17
C ASN A 65 9.69 1.15 9.99
N ASN A 66 10.25 0.93 8.80
CA ASN A 66 11.13 -0.20 8.50
C ASN A 66 10.45 -1.56 8.33
N LYS A 67 9.15 -1.63 8.35
CA LYS A 67 8.47 -2.86 7.97
C LYS A 67 8.68 -3.10 6.49
N GLN A 68 8.96 -4.34 6.11
CA GLN A 68 9.28 -4.67 4.73
C GLN A 68 8.41 -5.78 4.18
N PHE A 69 8.19 -5.74 2.88
CA PHE A 69 7.56 -6.81 2.12
C PHE A 69 8.46 -7.11 0.93
N ILE A 70 8.99 -8.31 0.86
CA ILE A 70 10.00 -8.70 -0.13
C ILE A 70 9.38 -9.68 -1.11
N MET A 71 9.53 -9.38 -2.40
CA MET A 71 8.90 -10.15 -3.48
C MET A 71 9.94 -10.72 -4.42
N ARG A 72 9.69 -11.95 -4.89
CA ARG A 72 10.51 -12.62 -5.89
C ARG A 72 9.65 -13.46 -6.79
N GLY A 73 10.01 -13.54 -8.05
CA GLY A 73 9.34 -14.42 -8.97
C GLY A 73 7.92 -14.02 -9.27
N ILE A 74 7.05 -15.00 -9.41
CA ILE A 74 5.64 -14.79 -9.72
C ILE A 74 4.84 -15.38 -8.56
N ASP A 75 4.08 -14.55 -7.89
CA ASP A 75 3.32 -15.02 -6.74
C ASP A 75 2.28 -13.99 -6.36
N ASN A 76 1.54 -14.30 -5.32
CA ASN A 76 0.59 -13.35 -4.75
C ASN A 76 0.64 -13.44 -3.24
N TYR A 77 0.15 -12.39 -2.60
CA TYR A 77 0.13 -12.28 -1.16
C TYR A 77 -1.24 -11.75 -0.76
N GLY A 78 -1.76 -12.29 0.33
CA GLY A 78 -3.02 -11.78 0.88
C GLY A 78 -4.23 -12.63 0.55
N LEU A 79 -4.07 -13.68 -0.25
CA LEU A 79 -5.18 -14.55 -0.61
C LEU A 79 -5.31 -15.77 0.28
N LYS A 80 -4.27 -16.12 1.01
CA LYS A 80 -4.30 -17.31 1.86
C LYS A 80 -4.75 -16.92 3.26
N PRO A 81 -5.55 -17.77 3.92
CA PRO A 81 -6.04 -17.41 5.26
C PRO A 81 -4.95 -17.20 6.29
N THR A 82 -3.77 -17.80 6.08
CA THR A 82 -2.69 -17.64 7.05
C THR A 82 -1.91 -16.35 6.88
N GLU A 83 -2.15 -15.60 5.82
CA GLU A 83 -1.44 -14.36 5.58
C GLU A 83 -2.15 -13.21 6.25
N THR A 84 -1.43 -12.44 7.03
CA THR A 84 -1.98 -11.28 7.68
C THR A 84 -1.43 -10.02 7.03
N LYS A 85 -2.20 -8.96 7.11
CA LYS A 85 -1.76 -7.69 6.52
C LYS A 85 -0.47 -7.22 7.18
N ILE A 86 0.40 -6.65 6.37
CA ILE A 86 1.62 -6.03 6.86
C ILE A 86 1.31 -4.56 7.05
N LYS A 87 1.27 -4.12 8.30
CA LYS A 87 0.91 -2.74 8.62
C LYS A 87 2.14 -1.89 8.86
N GLY A 88 2.09 -0.66 8.42
CA GLY A 88 3.18 0.25 8.67
C GLY A 88 2.71 1.69 8.68
N THR A 89 3.64 2.58 8.99
CA THR A 89 3.38 4.00 9.04
C THR A 89 4.28 4.73 8.07
N GLY A 90 3.81 5.88 7.64
CA GLY A 90 4.57 6.72 6.73
C GLY A 90 4.47 6.27 5.30
N ASP A 91 5.42 6.69 4.51
CA ASP A 91 5.44 6.40 3.08
C ASP A 91 5.92 4.99 2.82
N ILE A 92 5.62 4.49 1.64
CA ILE A 92 6.16 3.21 1.17
C ILE A 92 7.16 3.50 0.07
N THR A 93 8.38 3.01 0.25
CA THR A 93 9.44 3.12 -0.73
C THR A 93 9.61 1.78 -1.43
N ILE A 94 9.80 1.81 -2.75
CA ILE A 94 10.05 0.61 -3.52
C ILE A 94 11.52 0.58 -3.95
N THR A 95 12.13 -0.59 -3.80
CA THR A 95 13.52 -0.80 -4.18
C THR A 95 13.62 -2.06 -5.02
N THR A 96 14.41 -2.02 -6.08
CA THR A 96 14.70 -3.20 -6.89
C THR A 96 16.20 -3.36 -7.00
N ASP A 97 16.67 -4.62 -7.02
CA ASP A 97 18.09 -4.83 -7.09
C ASP A 97 18.56 -5.02 -8.53
N THR A 98 19.85 -5.33 -8.67
CA THR A 98 20.45 -5.36 -9.99
C THR A 98 20.04 -6.57 -10.83
N ASN A 99 19.45 -7.58 -10.20
CA ASN A 99 19.05 -8.79 -10.89
C ASN A 99 17.59 -8.84 -11.27
N VAL A 100 16.88 -7.71 -11.12
CA VAL A 100 15.51 -7.59 -11.61
C VAL A 100 15.58 -7.15 -13.06
N ASP A 101 15.07 -7.98 -13.98
CA ASP A 101 15.05 -7.57 -15.38
C ASP A 101 13.90 -6.58 -15.61
N LYS A 102 12.72 -6.98 -15.19
CA LYS A 102 11.57 -6.09 -15.16
C LYS A 102 10.53 -6.71 -14.22
N PHE A 103 9.56 -5.90 -13.82
CA PHE A 103 8.51 -6.44 -12.97
C PHE A 103 7.19 -5.70 -13.21
N SER A 104 6.12 -6.38 -12.83
CA SER A 104 4.82 -5.74 -12.69
C SER A 104 4.23 -6.15 -11.36
N LEU A 105 3.47 -5.23 -10.77
CA LEU A 105 2.91 -5.42 -9.43
C LEU A 105 1.55 -4.76 -9.39
N MET A 106 0.55 -5.51 -8.92
CA MET A 106 -0.75 -4.95 -8.58
C MET A 106 -0.80 -4.96 -7.06
N LEU A 107 -0.91 -3.78 -6.46
CA LEU A 107 -0.80 -3.62 -5.02
C LEU A 107 -2.07 -3.00 -4.46
N GLU A 108 -2.66 -3.68 -3.48
CA GLU A 108 -3.81 -3.15 -2.76
C GLU A 108 -3.40 -2.90 -1.31
N CYS A 109 -3.53 -1.65 -0.90
CA CYS A 109 -3.28 -1.25 0.49
C CYS A 109 -4.60 -0.85 1.12
N HIS A 110 -4.74 -1.12 2.41
CA HIS A 110 -5.93 -0.71 3.14
C HIS A 110 -5.59 0.43 4.09
N LYS A 111 -6.49 1.38 4.16
CA LYS A 111 -6.36 2.49 5.10
C LYS A 111 -6.82 1.98 6.46
N GLU A 112 -5.93 2.02 7.43
CA GLU A 112 -6.23 1.47 8.75
C GLU A 112 -6.70 2.58 9.68
N THR A 113 -5.82 3.11 10.51
CA THR A 113 -6.21 4.15 11.45
C THR A 113 -5.64 5.49 11.02
N GLY A 114 -6.16 6.56 11.58
CA GLY A 114 -5.61 7.88 11.36
C GLY A 114 -6.03 8.56 10.08
N PHE A 115 -7.07 8.05 9.41
CA PHE A 115 -7.58 8.70 8.20
C PHE A 115 -8.90 9.40 8.50
N SER A 116 -9.05 10.56 7.87
CA SER A 116 -10.29 11.30 7.92
C SER A 116 -11.10 10.91 6.69
N ASN A 117 -12.25 10.32 6.88
CA ASN A 117 -13.05 9.88 5.75
C ASN A 117 -14.08 10.87 5.27
N GLY A 118 -13.83 12.10 5.60
CA GLY A 118 -14.80 13.07 5.11
C GLY A 118 -16.20 12.78 5.63
N UNK A 119 -16.62 12.21 5.01
CA UNK A 119 -17.80 11.97 5.22
C UNK A 119 -18.28 11.46 6.30
N TYR A 120 -17.71 10.87 6.82
CA TYR A 120 -18.08 10.38 7.98
C TYR A 120 -17.75 11.16 9.11
N SER A 121 -17.11 11.93 9.06
CA SER A 121 -16.65 12.48 10.28
C SER A 121 -17.58 13.40 10.93
N ASN A 122 -18.10 13.03 10.61
CA ASN A 122 -18.46 13.57 11.09
C ASN A 122 -19.37 13.65 11.54
N ASN A 123 -19.86 13.28 11.66
CA ASN A 123 -20.45 13.27 11.97
C ASN A 123 -21.02 12.94 12.49
N THR A 124 -21.19 12.81 12.86
CA THR A 124 -21.20 12.53 13.33
C THR A 124 -21.65 12.34 13.76
N ASN A 125 -22.06 12.37 14.05
CA ASN A 125 -21.96 12.34 14.42
C ASN A 125 -22.40 11.87 14.60
N ASN A 126 -22.95 11.85 14.72
CA ASN A 126 -22.90 11.51 14.82
C ASN A 126 -23.11 10.71 14.93
N PHE A 127 -23.65 10.56 14.94
CA PHE A 127 -23.51 9.90 15.04
C PHE A 127 -23.14 9.19 15.16
N UNK A 128 -23.73 9.32 14.66
CA UNK A 128 -23.28 8.94 14.71
C UNK A 128 -23.05 8.38 14.90
N TYR A 129 -23.31 8.45 15.49
CA TYR A 129 -22.95 7.98 15.68
C TYR A 129 -22.70 7.24 15.63
N LEU A 130 -23.11 6.97 15.44
CA LEU A 130 -22.56 6.57 15.36
C LEU A 130 -22.25 5.88 15.38
N ARG A 131 -22.58 5.64 15.26
CA ARG A 131 -21.91 5.24 15.27
C ARG A 131 -21.35 4.56 15.20
N CYS A 132 -21.86 4.63 15.26
CA CYS A 132 -20.95 4.24 15.16
C CYS A 132 -20.52 3.87 15.31
N LYS A 133 -20.53 3.75 15.20
CA LYS A 133 -19.77 3.55 15.38
C LYS A 133 -19.59 2.78 15.35
N VAL A 134 -20.12 2.78 15.36
CA VAL A 134 -19.48 2.34 15.22
C VAL A 134 -19.41 1.70 15.01
N CYS A 135 -19.99 1.82 14.80
CA CYS A 135 -19.60 1.62 14.53
C CYS A 135 -19.45 0.90 14.42
N PHE A 136 -19.90 0.61 14.46
CA PHE A 136 -19.49 0.24 14.37
C PHE A 136 -19.21 -0.36 14.55
#